data_0ff39b1b57496aec80fa954783694eee
#
_entry.id   0ff39b1b57496aec80fa954783694eee
#
_cell.length_a   1.000
_cell.length_b   1.000
_cell.length_c   1.000
_cell.angle_alpha   90.00
_cell.angle_beta   90.00
_cell.angle_gamma   90.00
#
_symmetry.space_group_name_H-M   'P 1'
#
loop_
_entity.id
_entity.type
_entity.pdbx_description
1 polymer ?
#
loop_
_entity_poly.entity_id
_entity_poly.type
_entity_poly.pdbx_seq_one_letter_code
_entity_poly.pdbx_strand_id
1 'polypeptide(L)'
;PMQLHSSTPEYSRAYLCNNGGFEWHDRNGLLLPGDQPADYSGGRIEAVDLNTGDVEVIYTHCDGIPLRGPNDLVFDASGGMWFTDHGKNRPREKDRTGVYYALPDGSSIKEVIFPLEAPNGIGLSPQEDKLYVAETPTGRLWRFDLKAPGEITGARTMMAQLPDYHMFDSLAVDAEGNICVATLITGGITVHSPDGKRAELFPMPDLLTTNICFGGENLDTAYITLSTTGKLVSVPWPTAGLPLNFLNK
;
A
#
# COMPACT_ATOMS: atom_id res chain seq x y z
N PRO A 1 -1.98 5.22 2.97
CA PRO A 1 -2.52 4.18 3.84
C PRO A 1 -1.99 4.29 5.26
N MET A 2 -2.74 3.77 6.20
CA MET A 2 -2.42 3.77 7.62
C MET A 2 -2.58 2.35 8.14
N GLN A 3 -1.61 1.85 8.88
CA GLN A 3 -1.73 0.59 9.59
C GLN A 3 -1.58 0.79 11.09
N LEU A 4 -2.47 0.17 11.86
CA LEU A 4 -2.42 0.20 13.32
C LEU A 4 -1.40 -0.83 13.82
N HIS A 5 -0.59 -0.41 14.77
CA HIS A 5 0.30 -1.29 15.51
C HIS A 5 0.02 -1.13 17.00
N SER A 6 -0.44 -2.18 17.65
CA SER A 6 -0.55 -2.23 19.09
C SER A 6 0.30 -3.38 19.63
N SER A 7 1.46 -3.08 20.18
CA SER A 7 2.35 -4.08 20.76
C SER A 7 2.05 -4.37 22.25
N THR A 8 1.27 -3.52 22.89
CA THR A 8 0.76 -3.70 24.26
C THR A 8 -0.50 -2.83 24.45
N PRO A 9 -1.35 -3.09 25.47
CA PRO A 9 -2.48 -2.22 25.82
C PRO A 9 -2.10 -0.76 26.14
N GLU A 10 -0.82 -0.49 26.39
CA GLU A 10 -0.31 0.85 26.75
C GLU A 10 0.13 1.70 25.55
N TYR A 11 0.29 1.11 24.34
CA TYR A 11 0.76 1.84 23.17
C TYR A 11 -0.11 1.57 21.94
N SER A 12 -1.11 2.43 21.76
CA SER A 12 -1.90 2.47 20.53
C SER A 12 -1.26 3.46 19.56
N ARG A 13 -0.45 2.98 18.63
CA ARG A 13 0.16 3.81 17.58
C ARG A 13 -0.37 3.40 16.21
N ALA A 14 -0.65 4.40 15.37
CA ALA A 14 -0.92 4.24 13.95
C ALA A 14 0.29 4.71 13.14
N TYR A 15 0.77 3.89 12.21
CA TYR A 15 1.85 4.27 11.30
C TYR A 15 1.28 4.69 9.96
N LEU A 16 1.81 5.78 9.42
CA LEU A 16 1.31 6.41 8.21
C LEU A 16 2.44 6.64 7.20
N CYS A 17 2.14 6.33 5.95
CA CYS A 17 2.89 6.80 4.81
C CYS A 17 2.42 8.22 4.44
N ASN A 18 3.25 9.21 4.72
CA ASN A 18 2.97 10.59 4.32
C ASN A 18 3.76 10.93 3.06
N ASN A 19 3.06 11.15 1.97
CA ASN A 19 3.67 11.40 0.66
C ASN A 19 4.07 12.86 0.40
N GLY A 20 3.90 13.75 1.37
CA GLY A 20 4.29 15.16 1.27
C GLY A 20 3.36 16.07 0.48
N GLY A 21 2.27 15.54 -0.08
CA GLY A 21 1.26 16.29 -0.83
C GLY A 21 1.21 15.97 -2.32
N PHE A 22 0.09 16.34 -2.95
CA PHE A 22 -0.15 16.31 -4.40
C PHE A 22 -0.77 17.61 -4.85
N GLU A 23 -0.53 18.04 -6.09
CA GLU A 23 -1.45 18.93 -6.77
C GLU A 23 -2.79 18.24 -6.96
N TRP A 24 -3.88 19.01 -6.92
CA TRP A 24 -5.21 18.49 -7.14
C TRP A 24 -5.85 19.22 -8.32
N HIS A 25 -6.34 18.43 -9.27
CA HIS A 25 -7.00 18.94 -10.47
C HIS A 25 -8.46 18.56 -10.48
N ASP A 26 -9.34 19.55 -10.53
CA ASP A 26 -10.76 19.32 -10.82
C ASP A 26 -10.92 19.12 -12.34
N ARG A 27 -11.40 17.96 -12.73
CA ARG A 27 -11.79 17.65 -14.11
C ARG A 27 -13.25 17.18 -14.13
N ASN A 28 -14.16 18.13 -14.40
CA ASN A 28 -15.60 17.87 -14.45
C ASN A 28 -16.19 17.32 -13.13
N GLY A 29 -15.75 17.86 -12.00
CA GLY A 29 -16.18 17.43 -10.68
C GLY A 29 -15.42 16.20 -10.14
N LEU A 30 -14.42 15.69 -10.88
CA LEU A 30 -13.51 14.66 -10.41
C LEU A 30 -12.23 15.28 -9.89
N LEU A 31 -11.95 15.09 -8.62
CA LEU A 31 -10.71 15.56 -8.00
C LEU A 31 -9.61 14.51 -8.20
N LEU A 32 -8.65 14.83 -9.07
CA LEU A 32 -7.56 13.93 -9.47
C LEU A 32 -6.22 14.39 -8.90
N PRO A 33 -5.39 13.48 -8.37
CA PRO A 33 -4.02 13.81 -7.97
C PRO A 33 -3.18 14.13 -9.22
N GLY A 34 -2.35 15.16 -9.10
CA GLY A 34 -1.43 15.62 -10.12
C GLY A 34 0.04 15.42 -9.74
N ASP A 35 0.85 16.37 -10.16
CA ASP A 35 2.29 16.39 -9.91
C ASP A 35 2.64 16.79 -8.45
N GLN A 36 3.92 16.89 -8.17
CA GLN A 36 4.44 17.40 -6.91
C GLN A 36 4.01 18.86 -6.74
N PRO A 37 3.32 19.24 -5.65
CA PRO A 37 2.87 20.61 -5.44
C PRO A 37 4.02 21.53 -5.03
N ALA A 38 3.81 22.84 -5.16
CA ALA A 38 4.81 23.84 -4.78
C ALA A 38 5.13 23.84 -3.27
N ASP A 39 4.19 23.42 -2.45
CA ASP A 39 4.31 23.30 -0.98
C ASP A 39 4.67 21.87 -0.52
N TYR A 40 5.21 21.04 -1.42
CA TYR A 40 5.63 19.70 -1.09
C TYR A 40 6.56 19.67 0.12
N SER A 41 6.17 18.92 1.15
CA SER A 41 6.83 18.91 2.46
C SER A 41 7.80 17.74 2.68
N GLY A 42 8.08 16.95 1.65
CA GLY A 42 8.91 15.73 1.73
C GLY A 42 8.12 14.48 2.10
N GLY A 43 8.55 13.34 1.55
CA GLY A 43 8.02 12.03 1.91
C GLY A 43 8.53 11.59 3.29
N ARG A 44 7.68 10.92 4.09
CA ARG A 44 8.07 10.46 5.42
C ARG A 44 7.18 9.35 5.95
N ILE A 45 7.71 8.61 6.90
CA ILE A 45 6.92 7.70 7.74
C ILE A 45 6.67 8.40 9.06
N GLU A 46 5.41 8.42 9.48
CA GLU A 46 4.95 9.02 10.72
C GLU A 46 4.29 7.98 11.61
N ALA A 47 4.38 8.17 12.93
CA ALA A 47 3.59 7.47 13.92
C ALA A 47 2.68 8.45 14.66
N VAL A 48 1.44 8.06 14.86
CA VAL A 48 0.44 8.83 15.62
C VAL A 48 0.09 8.06 16.87
N ASP A 49 0.24 8.70 18.04
CA ASP A 49 -0.31 8.17 19.27
C ASP A 49 -1.84 8.35 19.26
N LEU A 50 -2.57 7.26 19.33
CA LEU A 50 -4.03 7.27 19.23
C LEU A 50 -4.72 7.79 20.51
N ASN A 51 -4.01 7.88 21.62
CA ASN A 51 -4.56 8.41 22.86
C ASN A 51 -4.43 9.94 22.93
N THR A 52 -3.31 10.48 22.44
CA THR A 52 -2.99 11.92 22.53
C THR A 52 -3.21 12.65 21.21
N GLY A 53 -3.10 11.96 20.08
CA GLY A 53 -3.08 12.54 18.73
C GLY A 53 -1.71 13.11 18.34
N ASP A 54 -0.68 12.91 19.17
CA ASP A 54 0.66 13.39 18.87
C ASP A 54 1.25 12.65 17.67
N VAL A 55 1.91 13.39 16.78
CA VAL A 55 2.54 12.88 15.57
C VAL A 55 4.05 12.93 15.70
N GLU A 56 4.69 11.79 15.51
CA GLU A 56 6.14 11.63 15.48
C GLU A 56 6.61 11.28 14.06
N VAL A 57 7.62 11.97 13.55
CA VAL A 57 8.27 11.61 12.28
C VAL A 57 9.35 10.58 12.57
N ILE A 58 9.18 9.36 12.00
CA ILE A 58 10.09 8.24 12.24
C ILE A 58 11.21 8.21 11.18
N TYR A 59 10.86 8.34 9.89
CA TYR A 59 11.82 8.32 8.79
C TYR A 59 11.51 9.38 7.76
N THR A 60 12.57 10.06 7.27
CA THR A 60 12.54 10.97 6.14
C THR A 60 13.55 10.60 5.06
N HIS A 61 14.54 9.75 5.38
CA HIS A 61 15.66 9.37 4.50
C HIS A 61 16.01 7.88 4.69
N CYS A 62 16.60 7.29 3.65
CA CYS A 62 17.30 6.00 3.69
C CYS A 62 18.68 6.20 3.05
N ASP A 63 19.76 5.86 3.77
CA ASP A 63 21.15 6.02 3.30
C ASP A 63 21.46 7.42 2.73
N GLY A 64 20.92 8.46 3.35
CA GLY A 64 21.06 9.85 2.92
C GLY A 64 20.19 10.26 1.73
N ILE A 65 19.42 9.34 1.14
CA ILE A 65 18.47 9.63 0.06
C ILE A 65 17.11 9.92 0.68
N PRO A 66 16.49 11.10 0.38
CA PRO A 66 15.19 11.43 0.93
C PRO A 66 14.09 10.52 0.38
N LEU A 67 13.18 10.09 1.25
CA LEU A 67 11.91 9.47 0.85
C LEU A 67 11.11 10.49 0.03
N ARG A 68 10.45 10.04 -1.03
CA ARG A 68 9.77 10.92 -1.99
C ARG A 68 8.27 10.95 -1.83
N GLY A 69 7.66 9.80 -1.72
CA GLY A 69 6.21 9.67 -1.61
C GLY A 69 5.80 8.33 -1.03
N PRO A 70 6.19 8.00 0.23
CA PRO A 70 5.71 6.79 0.87
C PRO A 70 4.22 6.63 0.68
N ASN A 71 3.77 5.42 0.33
CA ASN A 71 2.40 5.20 -0.11
C ASN A 71 1.67 4.16 0.74
N ASP A 72 2.11 2.92 0.75
CA ASP A 72 1.44 1.84 1.46
C ASP A 72 2.43 1.07 2.35
N LEU A 73 1.94 0.44 3.43
CA LEU A 73 2.78 -0.29 4.37
C LEU A 73 2.08 -1.52 4.94
N VAL A 74 2.89 -2.53 5.31
CA VAL A 74 2.44 -3.74 6.00
C VAL A 74 3.49 -4.16 7.03
N PHE A 75 3.05 -4.57 8.22
CA PHE A 75 3.92 -5.12 9.26
C PHE A 75 4.06 -6.63 9.10
N ASP A 76 5.28 -7.16 9.27
CA ASP A 76 5.51 -8.59 9.40
C ASP A 76 5.44 -9.05 10.88
N ALA A 77 5.41 -10.35 11.10
CA ALA A 77 5.31 -10.94 12.43
C ALA A 77 6.50 -10.63 13.35
N SER A 78 7.65 -10.23 12.79
CA SER A 78 8.82 -9.80 13.57
C SER A 78 8.71 -8.36 14.10
N GLY A 79 7.70 -7.61 13.65
CA GLY A 79 7.45 -6.22 14.03
C GLY A 79 8.13 -5.20 13.13
N GLY A 80 8.78 -5.61 12.05
CA GLY A 80 9.26 -4.70 11.03
C GLY A 80 8.16 -4.31 10.03
N MET A 81 8.32 -3.19 9.38
CA MET A 81 7.38 -2.70 8.37
C MET A 81 8.01 -2.67 6.98
N TRP A 82 7.30 -3.24 6.03
CA TRP A 82 7.55 -3.09 4.61
C TRP A 82 6.72 -1.93 4.10
N PHE A 83 7.29 -1.03 3.31
CA PHE A 83 6.54 0.04 2.71
C PHE A 83 7.03 0.38 1.31
N THR A 84 6.11 0.88 0.49
CA THR A 84 6.38 1.39 -0.85
C THR A 84 6.62 2.89 -0.80
N ASP A 85 7.52 3.37 -1.65
CA ASP A 85 7.63 4.78 -2.00
C ASP A 85 7.20 4.96 -3.46
N HIS A 86 6.08 5.63 -3.66
CA HIS A 86 5.50 5.86 -5.00
C HIS A 86 6.31 6.88 -5.82
N GLY A 87 7.10 7.72 -5.15
CA GLY A 87 7.78 8.84 -5.77
C GLY A 87 6.83 10.00 -6.11
N LYS A 88 7.39 10.99 -6.79
CA LYS A 88 6.68 12.17 -7.30
C LYS A 88 6.89 12.34 -8.79
N ASN A 89 5.83 12.80 -9.44
CA ASN A 89 5.91 13.29 -10.82
C ASN A 89 6.15 14.79 -10.82
N ARG A 90 6.82 15.26 -11.85
CA ARG A 90 7.04 16.64 -12.21
C ARG A 90 6.87 16.78 -13.73
N PRO A 91 6.70 17.95 -14.32
CA PRO A 91 6.35 18.07 -15.74
C PRO A 91 7.28 17.34 -16.73
N ARG A 92 8.54 17.14 -16.38
CA ARG A 92 9.54 16.46 -17.23
C ARG A 92 10.35 15.39 -16.51
N GLU A 93 10.03 15.09 -15.25
CA GLU A 93 10.78 14.19 -14.40
C GLU A 93 9.83 13.33 -13.58
N LYS A 94 10.29 12.14 -13.26
CA LYS A 94 9.62 11.24 -12.34
C LYS A 94 10.66 10.60 -11.43
N ASP A 95 10.36 10.50 -10.15
CA ASP A 95 11.22 9.75 -9.24
C ASP A 95 11.13 8.26 -9.55
N ARG A 96 12.29 7.60 -9.53
CA ARG A 96 12.38 6.15 -9.45
C ARG A 96 12.60 5.79 -8.00
N THR A 97 11.78 4.89 -7.51
CA THR A 97 11.73 4.53 -6.10
C THR A 97 11.58 3.01 -5.95
N GLY A 98 11.23 2.54 -4.79
CA GLY A 98 11.20 1.11 -4.54
C GLY A 98 10.44 0.71 -3.28
N VAL A 99 10.89 -0.37 -2.67
CA VAL A 99 10.34 -0.90 -1.42
C VAL A 99 11.41 -0.87 -0.35
N TYR A 100 11.00 -0.44 0.82
CA TYR A 100 11.84 -0.29 2.00
C TYR A 100 11.39 -1.26 3.09
N TYR A 101 12.34 -1.62 3.95
CA TYR A 101 12.09 -2.31 5.20
C TYR A 101 12.62 -1.48 6.35
N ALA A 102 11.81 -1.24 7.38
CA ALA A 102 12.18 -0.38 8.49
C ALA A 102 11.64 -0.90 9.83
N LEU A 103 12.35 -0.55 10.91
CA LEU A 103 11.86 -0.82 12.27
C LEU A 103 11.02 0.36 12.78
N PRO A 104 9.91 0.10 13.49
CA PRO A 104 8.97 1.13 13.91
C PRO A 104 9.53 2.11 14.95
N ASP A 105 10.65 1.78 15.59
CA ASP A 105 11.34 2.60 16.58
C ASP A 105 12.35 3.61 15.98
N GLY A 106 12.46 3.66 14.65
CA GLY A 106 13.39 4.58 13.97
C GLY A 106 14.84 4.11 13.92
N SER A 107 15.18 2.93 14.45
CA SER A 107 16.55 2.46 14.59
C SER A 107 17.18 1.95 13.29
N SER A 108 16.39 1.52 12.33
CA SER A 108 16.88 0.93 11.07
C SER A 108 15.91 1.08 9.91
N ILE A 109 16.42 1.48 8.77
CA ILE A 109 15.72 1.50 7.48
C ILE A 109 16.69 1.07 6.38
N LYS A 110 16.21 0.28 5.42
CA LYS A 110 16.97 -0.07 4.21
C LYS A 110 16.08 -0.13 2.97
N GLU A 111 16.60 0.25 1.82
CA GLU A 111 15.99 -0.01 0.53
C GLU A 111 16.23 -1.47 0.14
N VAL A 112 15.18 -2.25 -0.02
CA VAL A 112 15.28 -3.69 -0.29
C VAL A 112 15.08 -3.99 -1.77
N ILE A 113 14.21 -3.24 -2.42
CA ILE A 113 13.86 -3.45 -3.83
C ILE A 113 13.95 -2.12 -4.56
N PHE A 114 14.80 -2.06 -5.58
CA PHE A 114 14.95 -0.90 -6.47
C PHE A 114 15.42 -1.37 -7.86
N PRO A 115 14.97 -0.77 -8.97
CA PRO A 115 13.90 0.22 -9.06
C PRO A 115 12.53 -0.43 -9.36
N LEU A 116 11.47 0.30 -8.96
CA LEU A 116 10.09 0.05 -9.37
C LEU A 116 9.46 1.32 -9.97
N GLU A 117 8.35 1.15 -10.69
CA GLU A 117 7.64 2.24 -11.35
C GLU A 117 6.41 2.65 -10.53
N ALA A 118 6.59 3.64 -9.66
CA ALA A 118 5.55 4.12 -8.75
C ALA A 118 4.84 2.96 -8.00
N PRO A 119 5.59 2.19 -7.18
CA PRO A 119 4.99 1.13 -6.39
C PRO A 119 3.98 1.71 -5.40
N ASN A 120 2.85 1.03 -5.27
CA ASN A 120 1.69 1.47 -4.51
C ASN A 120 1.32 0.40 -3.48
N GLY A 121 0.26 -0.39 -3.71
CA GLY A 121 -0.15 -1.42 -2.77
C GLY A 121 0.95 -2.42 -2.44
N ILE A 122 1.03 -2.80 -1.16
CA ILE A 122 1.97 -3.79 -0.65
C ILE A 122 1.29 -4.73 0.34
N GLY A 123 1.63 -6.02 0.31
CA GLY A 123 1.07 -7.01 1.22
C GLY A 123 1.91 -8.26 1.32
N LEU A 124 1.76 -8.98 2.42
CA LEU A 124 2.44 -10.24 2.69
C LEU A 124 1.51 -11.43 2.43
N SER A 125 2.08 -12.55 2.00
CA SER A 125 1.37 -13.84 1.98
C SER A 125 1.02 -14.30 3.40
N PRO A 126 0.03 -15.21 3.58
CA PRO A 126 -0.32 -15.72 4.92
C PRO A 126 0.84 -16.36 5.69
N GLN A 127 1.84 -16.89 5.00
CA GLN A 127 3.05 -17.48 5.60
C GLN A 127 4.22 -16.48 5.69
N GLU A 128 4.03 -15.25 5.23
CA GLU A 128 5.06 -14.21 5.14
C GLU A 128 6.33 -14.64 4.38
N ASP A 129 6.18 -15.61 3.47
CA ASP A 129 7.25 -16.07 2.59
C ASP A 129 7.26 -15.34 1.24
N LYS A 130 6.27 -14.50 0.98
CA LYS A 130 6.12 -13.69 -0.24
C LYS A 130 5.67 -12.28 0.09
N LEU A 131 6.21 -11.33 -0.68
CA LEU A 131 5.79 -9.94 -0.70
C LEU A 131 5.15 -9.64 -2.06
N TYR A 132 3.97 -9.03 -2.04
CA TYR A 132 3.26 -8.57 -3.22
C TYR A 132 3.33 -7.05 -3.34
N VAL A 133 3.58 -6.55 -4.54
CA VAL A 133 3.69 -5.10 -4.81
C VAL A 133 2.97 -4.77 -6.10
N ALA A 134 2.05 -3.82 -6.05
CA ALA A 134 1.36 -3.28 -7.22
C ALA A 134 2.08 -2.03 -7.73
N GLU A 135 2.30 -1.95 -9.04
CA GLU A 135 2.77 -0.74 -9.73
C GLU A 135 1.61 -0.02 -10.40
N THR A 136 1.42 1.26 -10.10
CA THR A 136 0.29 2.03 -10.62
C THR A 136 0.32 2.21 -12.14
N PRO A 137 1.33 2.87 -12.75
CA PRO A 137 1.25 3.25 -14.16
C PRO A 137 1.42 2.08 -15.11
N THR A 138 1.97 0.97 -14.64
CA THR A 138 2.23 -0.19 -15.49
C THR A 138 1.14 -1.25 -15.40
N GLY A 139 0.24 -1.15 -14.42
CA GLY A 139 -0.77 -2.16 -14.12
C GLY A 139 -0.17 -3.54 -13.82
N ARG A 140 1.03 -3.56 -13.22
CA ARG A 140 1.73 -4.80 -12.89
C ARG A 140 1.60 -5.15 -11.44
N LEU A 141 1.38 -6.44 -11.17
CA LEU A 141 1.46 -7.03 -9.85
C LEU A 141 2.73 -7.90 -9.78
N TRP A 142 3.62 -7.56 -8.87
CA TRP A 142 4.87 -8.26 -8.63
C TRP A 142 4.81 -9.13 -7.38
N ARG A 143 5.50 -10.27 -7.42
CA ARG A 143 5.81 -11.10 -6.28
C ARG A 143 7.31 -11.17 -6.07
N PHE A 144 7.72 -11.05 -4.83
CA PHE A 144 9.08 -11.27 -4.37
C PHE A 144 9.07 -12.39 -3.32
N ASP A 145 9.93 -13.39 -3.47
CA ASP A 145 10.06 -14.43 -2.46
C ASP A 145 10.96 -13.89 -1.33
N LEU A 146 10.53 -14.06 -0.08
CA LEU A 146 11.23 -13.57 1.11
C LEU A 146 12.15 -14.66 1.67
N LYS A 147 13.36 -14.26 2.05
CA LYS A 147 14.33 -15.11 2.75
C LYS A 147 14.24 -14.93 4.26
N ALA A 148 14.02 -13.70 4.69
CA ALA A 148 13.88 -13.26 6.07
C ALA A 148 13.24 -11.87 6.11
N PRO A 149 12.85 -11.37 7.30
CA PRO A 149 12.41 -9.99 7.46
C PRO A 149 13.40 -8.99 6.83
N GLY A 150 12.90 -8.17 5.90
CA GLY A 150 13.71 -7.23 5.15
C GLY A 150 14.70 -7.86 4.15
N GLU A 151 14.58 -9.12 3.79
CA GLU A 151 15.45 -9.78 2.81
C GLU A 151 14.62 -10.54 1.76
N ILE A 152 14.88 -10.24 0.48
CA ILE A 152 14.32 -10.98 -0.65
C ILE A 152 15.29 -12.04 -1.16
N THR A 153 14.77 -13.05 -1.86
CA THR A 153 15.57 -14.04 -2.56
C THR A 153 15.18 -14.12 -4.04
N GLY A 154 16.17 -14.28 -4.90
CA GLY A 154 15.94 -14.43 -6.33
C GLY A 154 15.46 -13.16 -7.05
N ALA A 155 14.94 -13.35 -8.26
CA ALA A 155 14.39 -12.29 -9.07
C ALA A 155 12.89 -12.10 -8.81
N ARG A 156 12.40 -10.89 -9.06
CA ARG A 156 10.95 -10.61 -9.02
C ARG A 156 10.19 -11.46 -10.04
N THR A 157 9.01 -11.90 -9.68
CA THR A 157 8.08 -12.61 -10.57
C THR A 157 6.91 -11.67 -10.90
N MET A 158 6.64 -11.47 -12.18
CA MET A 158 5.43 -10.78 -12.61
C MET A 158 4.25 -11.74 -12.51
N MET A 159 3.33 -11.47 -11.59
CA MET A 159 2.12 -12.29 -11.39
C MET A 159 1.02 -11.95 -12.37
N ALA A 160 0.84 -10.65 -12.61
CA ALA A 160 -0.18 -10.13 -13.51
C ALA A 160 0.28 -8.83 -14.15
N GLN A 161 -0.23 -8.60 -15.34
CA GLN A 161 -0.27 -7.31 -16.01
C GLN A 161 -1.64 -7.23 -16.68
N LEU A 162 -2.39 -6.19 -16.32
CA LEU A 162 -3.71 -6.00 -16.92
C LEU A 162 -3.56 -5.68 -18.41
N PRO A 163 -4.45 -6.23 -19.26
CA PRO A 163 -4.58 -5.78 -20.63
C PRO A 163 -5.16 -4.36 -20.66
N ASP A 164 -4.93 -3.63 -21.71
CA ASP A 164 -5.40 -2.27 -21.88
C ASP A 164 -4.83 -1.26 -20.88
N TYR A 165 -5.41 -0.06 -20.82
CA TYR A 165 -4.97 1.00 -19.93
C TYR A 165 -5.70 0.91 -18.59
N HIS A 166 -5.13 0.15 -17.68
CA HIS A 166 -5.57 0.05 -16.28
C HIS A 166 -4.40 0.37 -15.36
N MET A 167 -4.72 0.86 -14.16
CA MET A 167 -3.73 1.17 -13.14
C MET A 167 -4.11 0.45 -11.85
N PHE A 168 -3.11 -0.11 -11.18
CA PHE A 168 -3.26 -0.65 -9.84
C PHE A 168 -3.02 0.42 -8.79
N ASP A 169 -3.73 0.30 -7.66
CA ASP A 169 -3.56 1.16 -6.49
C ASP A 169 -3.21 0.30 -5.26
N SER A 170 -3.74 0.58 -4.11
CA SER A 170 -3.48 -0.20 -2.88
C SER A 170 -4.05 -1.63 -2.97
N LEU A 171 -3.57 -2.51 -2.11
CA LEU A 171 -4.03 -3.90 -2.06
C LEU A 171 -4.19 -4.40 -0.62
N ALA A 172 -4.96 -5.47 -0.48
CA ALA A 172 -4.99 -6.31 0.71
C ALA A 172 -4.91 -7.79 0.30
N VAL A 173 -4.49 -8.63 1.22
CA VAL A 173 -4.44 -10.09 1.02
C VAL A 173 -5.55 -10.74 1.86
N ASP A 174 -6.25 -11.73 1.31
CA ASP A 174 -7.25 -12.50 2.05
C ASP A 174 -6.65 -13.74 2.72
N ALA A 175 -7.46 -14.44 3.51
CA ALA A 175 -7.02 -15.60 4.29
C ALA A 175 -6.61 -16.80 3.42
N GLU A 176 -7.07 -16.87 2.17
CA GLU A 176 -6.67 -17.87 1.18
C GLU A 176 -5.41 -17.47 0.41
N GLY A 177 -4.88 -16.27 0.68
CA GLY A 177 -3.71 -15.71 0.03
C GLY A 177 -4.01 -15.06 -1.32
N ASN A 178 -5.28 -14.83 -1.67
CA ASN A 178 -5.61 -14.05 -2.87
C ASN A 178 -5.24 -12.59 -2.65
N ILE A 179 -4.77 -11.95 -3.70
CA ILE A 179 -4.34 -10.55 -3.70
C ILE A 179 -5.46 -9.69 -4.27
N CYS A 180 -6.11 -8.92 -3.41
CA CYS A 180 -7.23 -8.03 -3.73
C CYS A 180 -6.68 -6.64 -4.04
N VAL A 181 -6.56 -6.31 -5.32
CA VAL A 181 -5.92 -5.05 -5.76
C VAL A 181 -6.97 -4.06 -6.22
N ALA A 182 -6.95 -2.87 -5.63
CA ALA A 182 -7.77 -1.77 -6.11
C ALA A 182 -7.34 -1.38 -7.53
N THR A 183 -8.31 -1.29 -8.44
CA THR A 183 -8.07 -1.13 -9.88
C THR A 183 -8.75 0.13 -10.37
N LEU A 184 -7.93 1.10 -10.77
CA LEU A 184 -8.36 2.38 -11.32
C LEU A 184 -8.78 2.24 -12.78
N ILE A 185 -9.56 3.18 -13.27
CA ILE A 185 -10.09 3.30 -14.64
C ILE A 185 -11.24 2.32 -14.89
N THR A 186 -11.05 1.03 -14.60
CA THR A 186 -12.15 0.04 -14.66
C THR A 186 -13.11 0.23 -13.49
N GLY A 187 -12.60 0.60 -12.33
CA GLY A 187 -13.39 0.79 -11.11
C GLY A 187 -13.78 -0.51 -10.43
N GLY A 188 -12.96 -0.97 -9.49
CA GLY A 188 -13.25 -2.18 -8.75
C GLY A 188 -12.05 -2.76 -8.01
N ILE A 189 -12.24 -3.95 -7.48
CA ILE A 189 -11.19 -4.75 -6.87
C ILE A 189 -10.91 -5.94 -7.78
N THR A 190 -9.69 -6.05 -8.29
CA THR A 190 -9.24 -7.23 -9.03
C THR A 190 -8.60 -8.22 -8.06
N VAL A 191 -9.19 -9.39 -7.92
CA VAL A 191 -8.72 -10.47 -7.06
C VAL A 191 -7.88 -11.44 -7.87
N HIS A 192 -6.59 -11.53 -7.54
CA HIS A 192 -5.65 -12.47 -8.16
C HIS A 192 -5.42 -13.68 -7.26
N SER A 193 -5.44 -14.89 -7.84
CA SER A 193 -5.05 -16.10 -7.10
C SER A 193 -3.56 -16.07 -6.72
N PRO A 194 -3.15 -16.78 -5.63
CA PRO A 194 -1.76 -16.80 -5.14
C PRO A 194 -0.73 -17.26 -6.18
N ASP A 195 -1.15 -18.06 -7.16
CA ASP A 195 -0.32 -18.53 -8.27
C ASP A 195 -0.33 -17.61 -9.50
N GLY A 196 -1.13 -16.54 -9.46
CA GLY A 196 -1.27 -15.54 -10.54
C GLY A 196 -2.03 -16.02 -11.79
N LYS A 197 -2.63 -17.23 -11.76
CA LYS A 197 -3.29 -17.80 -12.94
C LYS A 197 -4.74 -17.38 -13.13
N ARG A 198 -5.39 -16.90 -12.06
CA ARG A 198 -6.77 -16.44 -12.11
C ARG A 198 -6.83 -15.00 -11.63
N ALA A 199 -7.68 -14.22 -12.29
CA ALA A 199 -8.05 -12.88 -11.87
C ALA A 199 -9.55 -12.70 -12.06
N GLU A 200 -10.20 -12.08 -11.09
CA GLU A 200 -11.63 -11.76 -11.12
C GLU A 200 -11.82 -10.32 -10.68
N LEU A 201 -12.61 -9.55 -11.44
CA LEU A 201 -12.94 -8.18 -11.10
C LEU A 201 -14.27 -8.13 -10.33
N PHE A 202 -14.24 -7.55 -9.16
CA PHE A 202 -15.42 -7.15 -8.38
C PHE A 202 -15.68 -5.67 -8.66
N PRO A 203 -16.65 -5.32 -9.50
CA PRO A 203 -16.87 -3.94 -9.93
C PRO A 203 -17.41 -3.08 -8.79
N MET A 204 -16.93 -1.84 -8.71
CA MET A 204 -17.40 -0.81 -7.79
C MET A 204 -18.04 0.34 -8.56
N PRO A 205 -18.96 1.09 -7.95
CA PRO A 205 -19.67 2.19 -8.62
C PRO A 205 -18.82 3.47 -8.73
N ASP A 206 -17.50 3.31 -8.90
CA ASP A 206 -16.55 4.42 -8.97
C ASP A 206 -15.30 4.01 -9.77
N LEU A 207 -14.92 4.81 -10.76
CA LEU A 207 -13.77 4.53 -11.63
C LEU A 207 -12.43 4.61 -10.89
N LEU A 208 -12.37 5.35 -9.79
CA LEU A 208 -11.17 5.48 -8.97
C LEU A 208 -11.38 4.76 -7.63
N THR A 209 -11.48 3.45 -7.70
CA THR A 209 -11.42 2.57 -6.52
C THR A 209 -9.97 2.46 -6.09
N THR A 210 -9.63 3.00 -4.92
CA THR A 210 -8.23 3.27 -4.55
C THR A 210 -7.67 2.37 -3.45
N ASN A 211 -8.51 1.82 -2.58
CA ASN A 211 -8.01 0.97 -1.50
C ASN A 211 -9.07 -0.05 -1.06
N ILE A 212 -8.61 -1.12 -0.43
CA ILE A 212 -9.42 -2.14 0.23
C ILE A 212 -8.74 -2.54 1.54
N CYS A 213 -9.52 -2.73 2.60
CA CYS A 213 -9.10 -3.41 3.81
C CYS A 213 -10.24 -4.28 4.34
N PHE A 214 -9.91 -5.21 5.23
CA PHE A 214 -10.88 -6.14 5.81
C PHE A 214 -11.13 -5.82 7.27
N GLY A 215 -12.37 -6.01 7.70
CA GLY A 215 -12.81 -5.81 9.07
C GLY A 215 -14.08 -6.59 9.37
N GLY A 216 -14.75 -6.24 10.49
CA GLY A 216 -15.81 -7.05 11.07
C GLY A 216 -15.24 -8.14 11.99
N GLU A 217 -16.10 -8.80 12.74
CA GLU A 217 -15.71 -9.81 13.74
C GLU A 217 -14.94 -10.99 13.10
N ASN A 218 -15.32 -11.36 11.86
CA ASN A 218 -14.75 -12.48 11.13
C ASN A 218 -13.84 -12.03 9.96
N LEU A 219 -13.54 -10.73 9.84
CA LEU A 219 -12.82 -10.13 8.71
C LEU A 219 -13.50 -10.38 7.34
N ASP A 220 -14.79 -10.63 7.32
CA ASP A 220 -15.60 -10.92 6.13
C ASP A 220 -16.27 -9.68 5.52
N THR A 221 -15.92 -8.51 6.01
CA THR A 221 -16.40 -7.22 5.50
C THR A 221 -15.24 -6.47 4.87
N ALA A 222 -15.31 -6.20 3.56
CA ALA A 222 -14.38 -5.34 2.87
C ALA A 222 -14.82 -3.87 3.01
N TYR A 223 -13.87 -3.00 3.39
CA TYR A 223 -14.02 -1.54 3.38
C TYR A 223 -13.22 -1.00 2.21
N ILE A 224 -13.88 -0.27 1.32
CA ILE A 224 -13.32 0.14 0.03
C ILE A 224 -13.47 1.65 -0.14
N THR A 225 -12.38 2.31 -0.52
CA THR A 225 -12.38 3.75 -0.80
C THR A 225 -12.68 4.04 -2.27
N LEU A 226 -13.63 4.95 -2.50
CA LEU A 226 -14.11 5.41 -3.79
C LEU A 226 -13.74 6.89 -3.96
N SER A 227 -12.63 7.15 -4.65
CA SER A 227 -12.00 8.48 -4.67
C SER A 227 -12.77 9.51 -5.49
N THR A 228 -13.36 9.11 -6.63
CA THR A 228 -14.14 10.00 -7.49
C THR A 228 -15.33 10.61 -6.76
N THR A 229 -16.02 9.78 -5.97
CA THR A 229 -17.23 10.18 -5.25
C THR A 229 -16.96 10.55 -3.79
N GLY A 230 -15.73 10.43 -3.31
CA GLY A 230 -15.33 10.74 -1.93
C GLY A 230 -16.02 9.86 -0.90
N LYS A 231 -16.19 8.56 -1.18
CA LYS A 231 -16.94 7.64 -0.32
C LYS A 231 -16.05 6.53 0.22
N LEU A 232 -16.38 6.08 1.42
CA LEU A 232 -16.00 4.80 1.99
C LEU A 232 -17.23 3.90 1.98
N VAL A 233 -17.11 2.73 1.37
CA VAL A 233 -18.19 1.73 1.34
C VAL A 233 -17.76 0.47 2.06
N SER A 234 -18.73 -0.28 2.60
CA SER A 234 -18.53 -1.61 3.16
C SER A 234 -19.38 -2.60 2.39
N VAL A 235 -18.80 -3.74 2.09
CA VAL A 235 -19.50 -4.85 1.40
C VAL A 235 -19.14 -6.18 2.04
N PRO A 236 -20.07 -7.15 2.14
CA PRO A 236 -19.72 -8.52 2.47
C PRO A 236 -18.72 -9.05 1.44
N TRP A 237 -17.66 -9.69 1.90
CA TRP A 237 -16.62 -10.21 1.02
C TRP A 237 -16.62 -11.74 1.02
N PRO A 238 -16.42 -12.40 -0.14
CA PRO A 238 -16.56 -13.86 -0.24
C PRO A 238 -15.59 -14.66 0.61
N THR A 239 -14.37 -14.14 0.79
CA THR A 239 -13.30 -14.77 1.57
C THR A 239 -12.88 -13.82 2.69
N ALA A 240 -12.75 -14.32 3.91
CA ALA A 240 -12.27 -13.50 5.02
C ALA A 240 -10.90 -12.88 4.72
N GLY A 241 -10.65 -11.67 5.18
CA GLY A 241 -9.35 -11.03 5.07
C GLY A 241 -8.28 -11.75 5.88
N LEU A 242 -7.02 -11.61 5.46
CA LEU A 242 -5.89 -12.06 6.27
C LEU A 242 -5.79 -11.19 7.53
N PRO A 243 -5.74 -11.79 8.74
CA PRO A 243 -5.50 -11.03 9.95
C PRO A 243 -4.13 -10.34 9.89
N LEU A 244 -4.13 -9.01 9.99
CA LEU A 244 -2.90 -8.24 10.01
C LEU A 244 -2.17 -8.40 11.34
N ASN A 245 -0.84 -8.39 11.29
CA ASN A 245 -0.02 -8.41 12.49
C ASN A 245 -0.28 -7.16 13.35
N PHE A 246 -0.34 -7.35 14.66
CA PHE A 246 -0.51 -6.29 15.66
C PHE A 246 -1.83 -5.51 15.59
N LEU A 247 -2.77 -5.91 14.72
CA LEU A 247 -4.10 -5.34 14.68
C LEU A 247 -5.03 -6.15 15.59
N ASN A 248 -5.74 -5.45 16.48
CA ASN A 248 -6.77 -6.05 17.38
C ASN A 248 -6.27 -7.23 18.24
N LYS A 249 -5.06 -7.15 18.77
CA LYS A 249 -4.53 -8.14 19.72
C LYS A 249 -4.49 -7.59 21.13
#